data_5fec8312cdad6261407f7233697331fa
#
_entry.id   5fec8312cdad6261407f7233697331fa
#
_cell.length_a   1.000
_cell.length_b   1.000
_cell.length_c   1.000
_cell.angle_alpha   90.00
_cell.angle_beta   90.00
_cell.angle_gamma   90.00
#
_symmetry.space_group_name_H-M   'P 1'
#
loop_
_entity.id
_entity.type
_entity.pdbx_description
1 polymer ?
#
loop_
_entity_poly.entity_id
_entity_poly.type
_entity_poly.pdbx_seq_one_letter_code
_entity_poly.pdbx_strand_id
1 'polypeptide(L)'
;DGQTLQIDFTSNEVMASGLGNTAVGTETIALNGKVYQTAVLDQQTTDIDFGIVHVGDVVASEAVGIGNNATGALTDTITGGFANVDGPFQGNGNLGAGVAAGTASNALTVGLNTSAAGVFSGQAALDLFSSNPDLADLALTGEMPVSLSATVNNYANPEFFQQGGDGILSGAGNAFTLDFGNILQGDSESSLLGVINNVTGPADLLSGVFADAALSFALAGFDPFSDLAAGNMFGGLSVGFDTASLGLGLFEETVTLMATGYNASGYSETLPDVTLTLRGRVVGVTGVPEPATFALVLAGVAGMGWMQRRRTRAAA
;
A
#
# COMPACT_ATOMS: atom_id res chain seq x y z
N ASP A 1 -5.69 47.52 38.87
CA ASP A 1 -6.01 48.57 39.83
C ASP A 1 -5.29 49.88 39.39
N GLY A 2 -6.07 50.96 39.15
CA GLY A 2 -5.52 52.24 38.79
C GLY A 2 -4.77 52.85 39.98
N GLN A 3 -3.55 53.26 39.74
CA GLN A 3 -2.77 54.07 40.68
C GLN A 3 -2.77 55.52 40.18
N THR A 4 -2.59 56.45 41.11
CA THR A 4 -2.49 57.88 40.76
C THR A 4 -1.12 58.40 41.21
N LEU A 5 -0.48 59.16 40.34
CA LEU A 5 0.68 59.96 40.65
C LEU A 5 0.19 61.40 40.88
N GLN A 6 0.42 61.94 42.10
CA GLN A 6 0.09 63.31 42.43
C GLN A 6 1.38 64.16 42.31
N ILE A 7 1.31 65.23 41.59
CA ILE A 7 2.39 66.24 41.43
C ILE A 7 1.96 67.53 42.04
N ASP A 8 2.59 67.92 43.12
CA ASP A 8 2.35 69.21 43.78
C ASP A 8 3.29 70.27 43.22
N PHE A 9 2.74 71.34 42.72
CA PHE A 9 3.51 72.42 42.17
C PHE A 9 3.62 73.58 43.23
N THR A 10 4.81 74.10 43.42
CA THR A 10 5.08 75.12 44.33
C THR A 10 5.82 76.24 43.58
N SER A 11 5.31 77.46 43.62
CA SER A 11 6.01 78.66 43.16
C SER A 11 7.06 79.04 44.18
N ASN A 12 8.32 79.03 43.79
CA ASN A 12 9.44 79.32 44.64
C ASN A 12 9.83 80.80 44.46
N GLU A 13 10.16 81.46 45.57
CA GLU A 13 10.74 82.81 45.57
C GLU A 13 12.09 82.79 44.88
N VAL A 14 12.28 83.68 43.90
CA VAL A 14 13.56 83.98 43.27
C VAL A 14 14.06 85.29 43.79
N MET A 15 15.19 85.33 44.52
CA MET A 15 15.79 86.51 45.08
C MET A 15 15.04 87.22 46.21
N ALA A 16 14.84 86.51 47.40
CA ALA A 16 14.43 87.15 48.63
C ALA A 16 13.38 88.31 48.53
N SER A 17 12.29 88.08 47.77
CA SER A 17 11.18 89.01 47.66
C SER A 17 10.33 89.09 48.91
N GLY A 18 10.58 88.18 49.89
CA GLY A 18 9.83 88.06 51.14
C GLY A 18 8.46 87.43 51.01
N LEU A 19 8.09 86.90 49.81
CA LEU A 19 6.78 86.32 49.55
C LEU A 19 6.65 84.84 49.92
N GLY A 20 7.72 84.18 50.20
CA GLY A 20 7.73 82.75 50.55
C GLY A 20 7.23 81.79 49.43
N ASN A 21 7.38 80.48 49.64
CA ASN A 21 6.87 79.53 48.65
C ASN A 21 5.35 79.40 48.73
N THR A 22 4.69 79.45 47.56
CA THR A 22 3.24 79.33 47.47
C THR A 22 2.86 78.06 46.64
N ALA A 23 1.99 77.24 47.18
CA ALA A 23 1.39 76.11 46.42
C ALA A 23 0.54 76.67 45.26
N VAL A 24 0.82 76.24 44.04
CA VAL A 24 0.14 76.72 42.84
C VAL A 24 -0.87 75.74 42.29
N GLY A 25 -0.85 74.50 42.78
CA GLY A 25 -1.83 73.47 42.41
C GLY A 25 -1.26 72.07 42.51
N THR A 26 -2.12 71.10 42.33
CA THR A 26 -1.83 69.71 42.31
C THR A 26 -2.39 69.12 41.04
N GLU A 27 -1.57 68.43 40.27
CA GLU A 27 -2.01 67.66 39.13
C GLU A 27 -1.99 66.17 39.52
N THR A 28 -3.04 65.44 39.06
CA THR A 28 -3.17 63.99 39.29
C THR A 28 -3.12 63.25 37.97
N ILE A 29 -2.12 62.39 37.82
CA ILE A 29 -1.96 61.52 36.66
C ILE A 29 -2.46 60.12 37.04
N ALA A 30 -3.51 59.64 36.37
CA ALA A 30 -3.96 58.25 36.51
C ALA A 30 -3.00 57.30 35.78
N LEU A 31 -2.46 56.30 36.51
CA LEU A 31 -1.61 55.25 35.98
C LEU A 31 -2.44 53.99 35.85
N ASN A 32 -2.63 53.56 34.61
CA ASN A 32 -3.33 52.29 34.32
C ASN A 32 -2.33 51.28 33.72
N GLY A 33 -2.38 50.05 34.19
CA GLY A 33 -1.54 48.97 33.69
C GLY A 33 -2.29 47.65 33.76
N LYS A 34 -1.96 46.76 32.85
CA LYS A 34 -2.39 45.37 32.87
C LYS A 34 -1.15 44.47 32.98
N VAL A 35 -1.24 43.42 33.76
CA VAL A 35 -0.22 42.37 33.87
C VAL A 35 -0.83 41.09 33.38
N TYR A 36 -0.31 40.57 32.31
CA TYR A 36 -0.74 39.28 31.75
C TYR A 36 0.12 38.16 32.31
N GLN A 37 -0.52 37.01 32.58
CA GLN A 37 0.12 35.78 32.83
C GLN A 37 0.34 35.03 31.49
N THR A 38 1.53 34.56 31.23
CA THR A 38 1.82 33.78 30.03
C THR A 38 1.02 32.50 30.00
N ALA A 39 0.69 32.00 28.81
CA ALA A 39 0.07 30.70 28.61
C ALA A 39 0.99 29.57 29.12
N VAL A 40 0.39 28.48 29.59
CA VAL A 40 1.07 27.27 30.05
C VAL A 40 0.67 26.11 29.15
N LEU A 41 1.59 25.70 28.29
CA LEU A 41 1.35 24.62 27.33
C LEU A 41 1.09 23.28 28.05
N ASP A 42 0.03 22.60 27.62
CA ASP A 42 -0.28 21.21 27.93
C ASP A 42 -0.47 20.46 26.60
N GLN A 43 0.62 19.88 26.10
CA GLN A 43 0.59 19.08 24.87
C GLN A 43 0.04 17.70 25.19
N GLN A 44 -1.17 17.40 24.70
CA GLN A 44 -1.90 16.18 25.01
C GLN A 44 -1.60 15.02 24.06
N THR A 45 -1.07 15.32 22.86
CA THR A 45 -0.72 14.34 21.84
C THR A 45 0.78 14.39 21.56
N THR A 46 1.47 13.29 21.77
CA THR A 46 2.91 13.14 21.54
C THR A 46 3.26 12.13 20.44
N ASP A 47 2.29 11.26 20.09
CA ASP A 47 2.42 10.26 19.06
C ASP A 47 1.10 10.01 18.35
N ILE A 48 1.19 9.71 17.06
CA ILE A 48 0.08 9.30 16.20
C ILE A 48 0.55 8.11 15.37
N ASP A 49 -0.13 6.97 15.51
CA ASP A 49 0.08 5.79 14.69
C ASP A 49 -1.18 5.49 13.86
N PHE A 50 -1.06 5.60 12.54
CA PHE A 50 -2.13 5.26 11.61
C PHE A 50 -2.28 3.74 11.39
N GLY A 51 -1.38 2.93 11.96
CA GLY A 51 -1.38 1.49 11.82
C GLY A 51 -1.07 1.01 10.39
N ILE A 52 -1.72 -0.09 9.99
CA ILE A 52 -1.59 -0.66 8.64
C ILE A 52 -2.85 -0.31 7.84
N VAL A 53 -2.67 0.38 6.73
CA VAL A 53 -3.70 0.77 5.76
C VAL A 53 -3.26 0.37 4.35
N HIS A 54 -4.12 0.51 3.33
CA HIS A 54 -3.75 0.15 1.95
C HIS A 54 -3.55 1.37 1.06
N VAL A 55 -2.82 1.15 -0.02
CA VAL A 55 -2.67 2.14 -1.09
C VAL A 55 -4.05 2.55 -1.63
N GLY A 56 -4.31 3.86 -1.58
CA GLY A 56 -5.57 4.44 -2.03
C GLY A 56 -6.67 4.51 -0.98
N ASP A 57 -6.45 4.01 0.24
CA ASP A 57 -7.42 4.16 1.32
C ASP A 57 -7.61 5.62 1.70
N VAL A 58 -8.84 5.96 2.08
CA VAL A 58 -9.17 7.24 2.70
C VAL A 58 -9.09 7.09 4.21
N VAL A 59 -8.03 7.65 4.79
CA VAL A 59 -7.75 7.59 6.23
C VAL A 59 -8.23 8.88 6.90
N ALA A 60 -8.93 8.76 8.01
CA ALA A 60 -9.30 9.93 8.81
C ALA A 60 -8.05 10.63 9.37
N SER A 61 -8.10 11.96 9.41
CA SER A 61 -7.04 12.72 10.08
C SER A 61 -7.16 12.61 11.60
N GLU A 62 -6.01 12.50 12.27
CA GLU A 62 -5.91 12.42 13.72
C GLU A 62 -5.64 13.80 14.33
N ALA A 63 -6.23 14.08 15.50
CA ALA A 63 -6.13 15.36 16.15
C ALA A 63 -4.86 15.47 17.01
N VAL A 64 -4.23 16.65 16.98
CA VAL A 64 -3.17 17.04 17.90
C VAL A 64 -3.78 17.94 18.99
N GLY A 65 -3.98 17.38 20.17
CA GLY A 65 -4.56 18.06 21.32
C GLY A 65 -3.58 19.04 21.98
N ILE A 66 -3.96 20.31 22.05
CA ILE A 66 -3.21 21.41 22.71
C ILE A 66 -4.08 22.03 23.79
N GLY A 67 -3.64 21.95 25.04
CA GLY A 67 -4.25 22.59 26.21
C GLY A 67 -3.47 23.78 26.70
N ASN A 68 -4.16 24.70 27.37
CA ASN A 68 -3.57 25.83 28.09
C ASN A 68 -3.91 25.72 29.59
N ASN A 69 -2.96 25.22 30.38
CA ASN A 69 -3.14 25.01 31.83
C ASN A 69 -2.92 26.26 32.68
N ALA A 70 -2.77 27.43 32.07
CA ALA A 70 -2.72 28.70 32.80
C ALA A 70 -4.08 29.01 33.49
N THR A 71 -4.03 29.75 34.56
CA THR A 71 -5.21 30.16 35.35
C THR A 71 -5.18 31.65 35.63
N GLY A 72 -6.33 32.31 35.66
CA GLY A 72 -6.47 33.71 35.99
C GLY A 72 -7.23 34.52 34.95
N ALA A 73 -7.62 35.74 35.32
CA ALA A 73 -8.49 36.59 34.49
C ALA A 73 -7.75 37.29 33.35
N LEU A 74 -6.45 37.55 33.52
CA LEU A 74 -5.58 38.20 32.50
C LEU A 74 -4.51 37.17 32.11
N THR A 75 -4.89 36.22 31.32
CA THR A 75 -4.00 35.12 30.87
C THR A 75 -3.95 35.13 29.35
N ASP A 76 -2.77 34.90 28.81
CA ASP A 76 -2.56 34.78 27.38
C ASP A 76 -3.24 33.51 26.83
N THR A 77 -3.59 33.53 25.57
CA THR A 77 -4.03 32.36 24.82
C THR A 77 -2.84 31.69 24.11
N ILE A 78 -2.97 30.40 23.80
CA ILE A 78 -2.01 29.73 22.92
C ILE A 78 -2.46 29.85 21.47
N THR A 79 -1.61 30.43 20.63
CA THR A 79 -1.82 30.52 19.17
C THR A 79 -0.72 29.77 18.43
N GLY A 80 -0.84 29.65 17.09
CA GLY A 80 0.18 29.01 16.24
C GLY A 80 -0.33 27.77 15.52
N GLY A 81 0.57 26.86 15.15
CA GLY A 81 0.26 25.68 14.36
C GLY A 81 1.48 24.78 14.13
N PHE A 82 1.49 24.10 12.98
CA PHE A 82 2.64 23.31 12.58
C PHE A 82 3.74 24.19 11.99
N ALA A 83 4.98 23.98 12.45
CA ALA A 83 6.18 24.53 11.82
C ALA A 83 6.60 23.68 10.61
N ASN A 84 6.54 22.35 10.77
CA ASN A 84 6.86 21.37 9.74
C ASN A 84 6.14 20.05 10.05
N VAL A 85 5.79 19.29 9.00
CA VAL A 85 5.30 17.91 9.11
C VAL A 85 6.01 17.09 8.04
N ASP A 86 6.68 16.00 8.45
CA ASP A 86 7.42 15.12 7.54
C ASP A 86 6.47 14.34 6.63
N GLY A 87 6.78 14.31 5.32
CA GLY A 87 5.98 13.51 4.37
C GLY A 87 6.14 11.99 4.59
N PRO A 88 5.12 11.19 4.36
CA PRO A 88 3.84 11.46 3.67
C PRO A 88 2.73 12.02 4.55
N PHE A 89 3.04 12.40 5.79
CA PHE A 89 2.07 13.01 6.69
C PHE A 89 1.80 14.47 6.32
N GLN A 90 0.61 14.97 6.63
CA GLN A 90 0.16 16.30 6.26
C GLN A 90 -0.50 16.99 7.44
N GLY A 91 0.11 18.07 7.94
CA GLY A 91 -0.47 18.92 8.98
C GLY A 91 -1.54 19.85 8.42
N ASN A 92 -2.61 20.01 9.15
CA ASN A 92 -3.70 20.91 8.81
C ASN A 92 -4.25 21.65 10.04
N GLY A 93 -4.81 22.82 9.84
CA GLY A 93 -5.40 23.65 10.89
C GLY A 93 -4.40 24.61 11.53
N ASN A 94 -4.93 25.49 12.37
CA ASN A 94 -4.19 26.41 13.21
C ASN A 94 -5.01 26.79 14.46
N LEU A 95 -4.36 27.33 15.46
CA LEU A 95 -4.98 27.81 16.69
C LEU A 95 -5.36 29.32 16.62
N GLY A 96 -5.85 29.79 15.45
CA GLY A 96 -6.03 31.21 15.16
C GLY A 96 -6.87 32.04 16.13
N ALA A 97 -7.89 31.43 16.75
CA ALA A 97 -8.70 32.09 17.80
C ALA A 97 -8.04 32.01 19.18
N GLY A 98 -6.96 31.25 19.31
CA GLY A 98 -6.24 30.98 20.55
C GLY A 98 -6.95 29.97 21.48
N VAL A 99 -6.13 29.23 22.23
CA VAL A 99 -6.59 28.32 23.29
C VAL A 99 -6.59 29.10 24.59
N ALA A 100 -7.78 29.38 25.11
CA ALA A 100 -7.93 30.16 26.34
C ALA A 100 -7.43 29.38 27.58
N ALA A 101 -7.10 30.11 28.64
CA ALA A 101 -6.72 29.52 29.92
C ALA A 101 -7.74 28.48 30.42
N GLY A 102 -7.28 27.32 30.85
CA GLY A 102 -8.11 26.21 31.32
C GLY A 102 -8.90 25.48 30.24
N THR A 103 -8.61 25.68 28.96
CA THR A 103 -9.25 24.98 27.84
C THR A 103 -8.27 24.19 26.98
N ALA A 104 -8.77 23.34 26.09
CA ALA A 104 -8.00 22.61 25.10
C ALA A 104 -8.63 22.74 23.72
N SER A 105 -7.84 22.48 22.67
CA SER A 105 -8.25 22.52 21.27
C SER A 105 -7.70 21.31 20.50
N ASN A 106 -8.51 20.77 19.60
CA ASN A 106 -8.18 19.73 18.62
C ASN A 106 -8.22 20.31 17.19
N ALA A 107 -7.99 21.60 17.02
CA ALA A 107 -8.02 22.25 15.71
C ALA A 107 -6.84 21.89 14.81
N LEU A 108 -5.74 21.41 15.38
CA LEU A 108 -4.61 20.87 14.64
C LEU A 108 -4.87 19.39 14.33
N THR A 109 -4.67 19.00 13.08
CA THR A 109 -4.86 17.60 12.66
C THR A 109 -3.72 17.16 11.76
N VAL A 110 -3.39 15.87 11.81
CA VAL A 110 -2.44 15.23 10.90
C VAL A 110 -3.18 14.21 10.05
N GLY A 111 -3.03 14.28 8.74
CA GLY A 111 -3.52 13.30 7.77
C GLY A 111 -2.38 12.45 7.21
N LEU A 112 -2.73 11.33 6.56
CA LEU A 112 -1.81 10.43 5.89
C LEU A 112 -2.11 10.36 4.39
N ASN A 113 -1.06 10.51 3.56
CA ASN A 113 -1.13 10.25 2.12
C ASN A 113 -0.83 8.78 1.84
N THR A 114 -1.82 8.05 1.33
CA THR A 114 -1.77 6.61 1.05
C THR A 114 -1.47 6.30 -0.42
N SER A 115 -1.00 7.24 -1.23
CA SER A 115 -0.79 7.05 -2.68
C SER A 115 0.33 6.07 -3.05
N ALA A 116 1.20 5.72 -2.10
CA ALA A 116 2.32 4.80 -2.31
C ALA A 116 2.50 3.87 -1.10
N ALA A 117 2.81 2.61 -1.37
CA ALA A 117 3.16 1.65 -0.32
C ALA A 117 4.51 1.99 0.33
N GLY A 118 4.60 1.78 1.65
CA GLY A 118 5.82 2.03 2.42
C GLY A 118 5.60 1.87 3.92
N VAL A 119 6.69 1.74 4.65
CA VAL A 119 6.72 1.90 6.11
C VAL A 119 7.23 3.29 6.39
N PHE A 120 6.41 4.11 7.01
CA PHE A 120 6.68 5.53 7.19
C PHE A 120 6.83 5.86 8.67
N SER A 121 7.79 6.71 8.95
CA SER A 121 7.98 7.37 10.23
C SER A 121 8.38 8.82 10.00
N GLY A 122 7.95 9.71 10.88
CA GLY A 122 8.24 11.12 10.77
C GLY A 122 7.87 11.87 12.04
N GLN A 123 7.91 13.19 11.96
CA GLN A 123 7.56 14.09 13.05
C GLN A 123 6.70 15.25 12.54
N ALA A 124 5.80 15.73 13.39
CA ALA A 124 5.13 17.00 13.23
C ALA A 124 5.68 17.98 14.30
N ALA A 125 6.43 18.97 13.85
CA ALA A 125 6.95 20.03 14.71
C ALA A 125 5.90 21.14 14.85
N LEU A 126 5.73 21.64 16.07
CA LEU A 126 4.82 22.75 16.42
C LEU A 126 5.58 24.06 16.50
N ASP A 127 4.88 25.17 16.23
CA ASP A 127 5.35 26.54 16.46
C ASP A 127 4.20 27.29 17.14
N LEU A 128 4.31 27.43 18.46
CA LEU A 128 3.25 27.90 19.34
C LEU A 128 3.68 29.16 20.10
N PHE A 129 2.72 30.04 20.34
CA PHE A 129 2.95 31.35 20.96
C PHE A 129 1.97 31.60 22.11
N SER A 130 2.46 32.27 23.14
CA SER A 130 1.65 32.94 24.16
C SER A 130 1.25 34.31 23.65
N SER A 131 -0.04 34.55 23.44
CA SER A 131 -0.56 35.71 22.74
C SER A 131 -1.61 36.44 23.54
N ASN A 132 -1.54 37.78 23.54
CA ASN A 132 -2.55 38.69 24.09
C ASN A 132 -2.67 39.95 23.24
N PRO A 133 -3.78 40.75 23.36
CA PRO A 133 -4.02 41.86 22.47
C PRO A 133 -3.13 43.11 22.69
N ASP A 134 -2.38 43.15 23.80
CA ASP A 134 -1.67 44.39 24.21
C ASP A 134 -0.14 44.25 24.04
N LEU A 135 0.40 43.03 23.87
CA LEU A 135 1.85 42.77 23.78
C LEU A 135 2.17 41.96 22.53
N ALA A 136 3.45 41.92 22.15
CA ALA A 136 3.93 41.05 21.10
C ALA A 136 3.87 39.60 21.55
N ASP A 137 3.58 38.67 20.62
CA ASP A 137 3.56 37.27 20.85
C ASP A 137 4.90 36.73 21.39
N LEU A 138 4.85 35.86 22.39
CA LEU A 138 6.01 35.24 22.97
C LEU A 138 6.03 33.75 22.54
N ALA A 139 7.11 33.34 21.87
CA ALA A 139 7.27 31.94 21.51
C ALA A 139 7.24 31.04 22.78
N LEU A 140 6.42 30.02 22.77
CA LEU A 140 6.40 29.01 23.82
C LEU A 140 7.63 28.11 23.67
N THR A 141 8.09 27.58 24.78
CA THR A 141 9.19 26.63 24.84
C THR A 141 8.74 25.35 25.53
N GLY A 142 9.25 24.21 25.09
CA GLY A 142 8.91 22.92 25.67
C GLY A 142 7.92 22.12 24.81
N GLU A 143 7.61 22.59 23.60
CA GLU A 143 6.90 21.78 22.61
C GLU A 143 7.75 20.55 22.26
N MET A 144 7.13 19.37 22.27
CA MET A 144 7.73 18.15 21.76
C MET A 144 7.19 17.86 20.37
N PRO A 145 8.04 17.46 19.41
CA PRO A 145 7.52 16.97 18.13
C PRO A 145 6.57 15.81 18.34
N VAL A 146 5.44 15.79 17.64
CA VAL A 146 4.53 14.65 17.61
C VAL A 146 5.17 13.59 16.72
N SER A 147 5.44 12.40 17.28
CA SER A 147 5.95 11.26 16.52
C SER A 147 4.85 10.67 15.64
N LEU A 148 5.18 10.36 14.38
CA LEU A 148 4.22 9.88 13.39
C LEU A 148 4.68 8.52 12.83
N SER A 149 3.75 7.56 12.72
CA SER A 149 4.00 6.26 12.10
C SER A 149 2.83 5.78 11.27
N ALA A 150 3.13 5.02 10.21
CA ALA A 150 2.15 4.34 9.37
C ALA A 150 2.80 3.24 8.54
N THR A 151 2.06 2.19 8.22
CA THR A 151 2.41 1.26 7.17
C THR A 151 1.33 1.31 6.10
N VAL A 152 1.70 1.61 4.86
CA VAL A 152 0.80 1.58 3.72
C VAL A 152 1.13 0.34 2.89
N ASN A 153 0.24 -0.65 2.87
CA ASN A 153 0.41 -1.90 2.15
C ASN A 153 -0.16 -1.83 0.73
N ASN A 154 0.47 -2.54 -0.18
CA ASN A 154 -0.21 -3.01 -1.38
C ASN A 154 -1.12 -4.19 -1.02
N TYR A 155 -2.21 -4.37 -1.77
CA TYR A 155 -3.00 -5.61 -1.71
C TYR A 155 -2.18 -6.78 -2.25
N ALA A 156 -2.42 -7.99 -1.75
CA ALA A 156 -1.84 -9.20 -2.32
C ALA A 156 -2.32 -9.40 -3.77
N ASN A 157 -1.42 -9.90 -4.63
CA ASN A 157 -1.71 -10.14 -6.06
C ASN A 157 -1.26 -11.55 -6.47
N PRO A 158 -2.17 -12.55 -6.45
CA PRO A 158 -1.84 -13.92 -6.84
C PRO A 158 -1.69 -14.06 -8.35
N GLU A 159 -0.57 -14.61 -8.81
CA GLU A 159 -0.33 -14.94 -10.21
C GLU A 159 0.30 -16.33 -10.36
N PHE A 160 -0.12 -17.07 -11.40
CA PHE A 160 0.57 -18.30 -11.79
C PHE A 160 1.84 -17.97 -12.58
N PHE A 161 2.89 -18.77 -12.38
CA PHE A 161 4.10 -18.69 -13.17
C PHE A 161 4.64 -20.08 -13.47
N GLN A 162 5.36 -20.24 -14.58
CA GLN A 162 5.96 -21.50 -14.98
C GLN A 162 7.39 -21.57 -14.47
N GLN A 163 7.70 -22.66 -13.73
CA GLN A 163 9.04 -22.96 -13.23
C GLN A 163 9.86 -23.78 -14.24
N GLY A 164 9.19 -24.54 -15.09
CA GLY A 164 9.81 -25.36 -16.11
C GLY A 164 8.88 -26.43 -16.65
N GLY A 165 9.41 -27.32 -17.51
CA GLY A 165 8.65 -28.41 -18.13
C GLY A 165 8.10 -28.01 -19.50
N ASP A 166 7.14 -28.80 -19.97
CA ASP A 166 6.55 -28.72 -21.29
C ASP A 166 5.34 -27.77 -21.30
N GLY A 167 4.84 -27.45 -22.49
CA GLY A 167 3.74 -26.51 -22.65
C GLY A 167 4.18 -25.05 -22.46
N ILE A 168 3.24 -24.15 -22.67
CA ILE A 168 3.47 -22.70 -22.58
C ILE A 168 2.40 -22.12 -21.67
N LEU A 169 2.83 -21.53 -20.55
CA LEU A 169 1.96 -20.72 -19.70
C LEU A 169 1.84 -19.32 -20.30
N SER A 170 0.62 -18.84 -20.47
CA SER A 170 0.27 -17.51 -20.95
C SER A 170 -0.88 -16.94 -20.14
N GLY A 171 -1.08 -15.61 -20.20
CA GLY A 171 -2.12 -14.94 -19.45
C GLY A 171 -1.56 -13.89 -18.52
N ALA A 172 -2.46 -13.18 -17.82
CA ALA A 172 -2.14 -12.17 -16.82
C ALA A 172 -3.36 -11.90 -15.92
N GLY A 173 -3.12 -11.29 -14.76
CA GLY A 173 -4.18 -10.98 -13.81
C GLY A 173 -4.90 -12.25 -13.34
N ASN A 174 -6.19 -12.38 -13.61
CA ASN A 174 -7.01 -13.45 -13.07
C ASN A 174 -7.23 -14.64 -14.03
N ALA A 175 -6.58 -14.65 -15.20
CA ALA A 175 -6.78 -15.70 -16.20
C ALA A 175 -5.47 -16.14 -16.85
N PHE A 176 -5.13 -17.41 -16.67
CA PHE A 176 -3.94 -18.04 -17.21
C PHE A 176 -4.31 -19.28 -18.03
N THR A 177 -3.50 -19.63 -19.00
CA THR A 177 -3.63 -20.85 -19.80
C THR A 177 -2.30 -21.53 -19.92
N LEU A 178 -2.25 -22.82 -19.54
CA LEU A 178 -1.14 -23.72 -19.83
C LEU A 178 -1.54 -24.57 -21.04
N ASP A 179 -0.90 -24.32 -22.19
CA ASP A 179 -1.20 -25.04 -23.45
C ASP A 179 -0.02 -25.97 -23.81
N PHE A 180 -0.28 -27.27 -23.78
CA PHE A 180 0.66 -28.30 -24.20
C PHE A 180 0.74 -28.46 -25.73
N GLY A 181 -0.16 -27.82 -26.47
CA GLY A 181 -0.20 -27.90 -27.92
C GLY A 181 -0.71 -29.25 -28.46
N ASN A 182 -0.07 -29.75 -29.52
CA ASN A 182 -0.43 -31.04 -30.14
C ASN A 182 0.54 -32.14 -29.67
N ILE A 183 0.00 -33.16 -29.00
CA ILE A 183 0.76 -34.29 -28.47
C ILE A 183 0.31 -35.56 -29.17
N LEU A 184 1.25 -36.40 -29.56
CA LEU A 184 0.94 -37.69 -30.18
C LEU A 184 0.26 -38.63 -29.15
N GLN A 185 -0.73 -39.38 -29.60
CA GLN A 185 -1.39 -40.36 -28.75
C GLN A 185 -0.36 -41.42 -28.28
N GLY A 186 -0.25 -41.59 -26.97
CA GLY A 186 0.72 -42.49 -26.32
C GLY A 186 1.89 -41.73 -25.70
N ASP A 187 2.07 -40.44 -26.00
CA ASP A 187 3.11 -39.61 -25.38
C ASP A 187 2.59 -38.92 -24.12
N SER A 188 3.50 -38.46 -23.28
CA SER A 188 3.16 -37.67 -22.08
C SER A 188 4.06 -36.46 -21.95
N GLU A 189 3.49 -35.35 -21.51
CA GLU A 189 4.20 -34.12 -21.19
C GLU A 189 3.86 -33.64 -19.78
N SER A 190 4.71 -32.82 -19.18
CA SER A 190 4.47 -32.28 -17.86
C SER A 190 5.06 -30.89 -17.69
N SER A 191 4.39 -30.07 -16.91
CA SER A 191 4.84 -28.72 -16.55
C SER A 191 4.90 -28.56 -15.04
N LEU A 192 5.87 -27.79 -14.58
CA LEU A 192 6.01 -27.39 -13.19
C LEU A 192 5.65 -25.90 -13.06
N LEU A 193 4.67 -25.62 -12.23
CA LEU A 193 4.14 -24.28 -11.99
C LEU A 193 4.33 -23.85 -10.54
N GLY A 194 4.02 -22.60 -10.27
CA GLY A 194 3.89 -22.04 -8.94
C GLY A 194 2.94 -20.86 -8.91
N VAL A 195 2.63 -20.39 -7.71
CA VAL A 195 1.92 -19.15 -7.44
C VAL A 195 2.87 -18.18 -6.79
N ILE A 196 2.87 -16.94 -7.24
CA ILE A 196 3.62 -15.83 -6.65
C ILE A 196 2.65 -14.78 -6.10
N ASN A 197 2.99 -14.18 -4.97
CA ASN A 197 2.38 -12.92 -4.55
C ASN A 197 3.11 -11.78 -5.28
N ASN A 198 2.63 -11.44 -6.48
CA ASN A 198 3.34 -10.55 -7.43
C ASN A 198 3.14 -9.08 -7.08
N VAL A 199 3.68 -8.68 -5.93
CA VAL A 199 3.74 -7.29 -5.46
C VAL A 199 5.12 -6.98 -4.90
N THR A 200 5.43 -5.70 -4.79
CA THR A 200 6.69 -5.19 -4.22
C THR A 200 6.41 -4.27 -3.04
N GLY A 201 7.38 -4.14 -2.13
CA GLY A 201 7.26 -3.30 -0.94
C GLY A 201 6.39 -3.94 0.16
N PRO A 202 5.95 -3.17 1.15
CA PRO A 202 4.96 -3.64 2.11
C PRO A 202 3.68 -4.06 1.40
N ALA A 203 3.19 -5.26 1.70
CA ALA A 203 1.98 -5.79 1.10
C ALA A 203 1.33 -6.82 2.03
N ASP A 204 0.09 -7.12 1.75
CA ASP A 204 -0.62 -8.18 2.45
C ASP A 204 0.00 -9.55 2.16
N LEU A 205 -0.10 -10.42 3.13
CA LEU A 205 0.19 -11.84 2.97
C LEU A 205 -0.91 -12.48 2.11
N LEU A 206 -0.52 -13.46 1.31
CA LEU A 206 -1.41 -14.22 0.45
C LEU A 206 -1.59 -15.64 0.99
N SER A 207 -2.83 -16.09 1.10
CA SER A 207 -3.19 -17.51 1.25
C SER A 207 -4.08 -17.94 0.11
N GLY A 208 -4.12 -19.25 -0.16
CA GLY A 208 -4.95 -19.78 -1.22
C GLY A 208 -5.29 -21.24 -1.08
N VAL A 209 -6.40 -21.60 -1.70
CA VAL A 209 -6.85 -22.98 -1.88
C VAL A 209 -7.20 -23.21 -3.34
N PHE A 210 -6.94 -24.44 -3.84
CA PHE A 210 -7.24 -24.79 -5.22
C PHE A 210 -8.53 -25.59 -5.27
N ALA A 211 -9.36 -25.28 -6.26
CA ALA A 211 -10.48 -26.09 -6.67
C ALA A 211 -10.20 -26.58 -8.10
N ASP A 212 -10.22 -27.87 -8.29
CA ASP A 212 -9.99 -28.51 -9.58
C ASP A 212 -11.12 -29.47 -9.93
N ALA A 213 -11.28 -29.70 -11.22
CA ALA A 213 -12.13 -30.74 -11.79
C ALA A 213 -11.37 -31.47 -12.92
N ALA A 214 -10.03 -31.49 -12.84
CA ALA A 214 -9.18 -32.07 -13.86
C ALA A 214 -9.35 -33.60 -13.89
N LEU A 215 -9.86 -34.12 -14.99
CA LEU A 215 -10.05 -35.53 -15.25
C LEU A 215 -9.03 -36.08 -16.25
N SER A 216 -8.56 -35.23 -17.16
CA SER A 216 -7.63 -35.59 -18.25
C SER A 216 -6.20 -35.14 -17.96
N PHE A 217 -6.02 -34.27 -16.97
CA PHE A 217 -4.72 -33.81 -16.52
C PHE A 217 -4.43 -34.33 -15.12
N ALA A 218 -3.21 -34.81 -14.90
CA ALA A 218 -2.76 -35.28 -13.58
C ALA A 218 -2.22 -34.09 -12.80
N LEU A 219 -2.84 -33.74 -11.67
CA LEU A 219 -2.43 -32.64 -10.79
C LEU A 219 -1.72 -33.17 -9.55
N ALA A 220 -0.62 -32.54 -9.16
CA ALA A 220 0.08 -32.81 -7.90
C ALA A 220 0.62 -31.52 -7.30
N GLY A 221 0.62 -31.43 -5.95
CA GLY A 221 1.12 -30.25 -5.24
C GLY A 221 0.14 -29.08 -5.18
N PHE A 222 -1.09 -29.22 -5.66
CA PHE A 222 -2.14 -28.20 -5.56
C PHE A 222 -2.78 -28.18 -4.16
N ASP A 223 -1.91 -28.11 -3.13
CA ASP A 223 -2.31 -28.07 -1.73
C ASP A 223 -2.58 -26.64 -1.28
N PRO A 224 -3.42 -26.42 -0.25
CA PRO A 224 -3.58 -25.10 0.34
C PRO A 224 -2.27 -24.52 0.85
N PHE A 225 -2.10 -23.20 0.72
CA PHE A 225 -0.93 -22.46 1.24
C PHE A 225 -1.34 -21.23 2.03
N SER A 226 -0.45 -20.75 2.90
CA SER A 226 -0.63 -19.53 3.71
C SER A 226 0.68 -18.75 3.83
N ASP A 227 0.58 -17.53 4.35
CA ASP A 227 1.70 -16.66 4.71
C ASP A 227 2.68 -16.35 3.57
N LEU A 228 2.19 -16.34 2.33
CA LEU A 228 3.02 -16.03 1.18
C LEU A 228 3.24 -14.50 1.09
N ALA A 229 4.42 -14.06 1.51
CA ALA A 229 4.78 -12.64 1.50
C ALA A 229 5.00 -12.11 0.07
N ALA A 230 5.02 -10.77 -0.06
CA ALA A 230 5.31 -10.07 -1.30
C ALA A 230 6.57 -10.60 -2.00
N GLY A 231 6.47 -10.89 -3.29
CA GLY A 231 7.55 -11.44 -4.10
C GLY A 231 7.92 -12.89 -3.83
N ASN A 232 7.34 -13.54 -2.81
CA ASN A 232 7.59 -14.94 -2.51
C ASN A 232 6.71 -15.86 -3.37
N MET A 233 7.14 -17.12 -3.46
CA MET A 233 6.56 -18.12 -4.35
C MET A 233 6.17 -19.38 -3.59
N PHE A 234 4.98 -19.88 -3.87
CA PHE A 234 4.56 -21.24 -3.55
C PHE A 234 4.72 -22.10 -4.81
N GLY A 235 5.61 -23.07 -4.79
CA GLY A 235 5.99 -23.87 -5.96
C GLY A 235 5.66 -25.35 -5.84
N GLY A 236 6.04 -26.13 -6.86
CA GLY A 236 5.85 -27.57 -6.88
C GLY A 236 4.48 -28.02 -7.40
N LEU A 237 3.73 -27.13 -8.05
CA LEU A 237 2.48 -27.46 -8.74
C LEU A 237 2.82 -28.21 -10.03
N SER A 238 2.57 -29.51 -10.09
CA SER A 238 2.83 -30.32 -11.28
C SER A 238 1.54 -30.58 -12.05
N VAL A 239 1.57 -30.32 -13.35
CA VAL A 239 0.50 -30.66 -14.30
C VAL A 239 1.04 -31.65 -15.31
N GLY A 240 0.51 -32.86 -15.35
CA GLY A 240 0.85 -33.90 -16.32
C GLY A 240 -0.29 -34.07 -17.33
N PHE A 241 0.06 -34.27 -18.60
CA PHE A 241 -0.87 -34.62 -19.66
C PHE A 241 -0.40 -35.92 -20.32
N ASP A 242 -0.98 -37.07 -19.87
CA ASP A 242 -0.71 -38.41 -20.39
C ASP A 242 -1.80 -38.78 -21.41
N THR A 243 -1.39 -38.97 -22.66
CA THR A 243 -2.31 -39.25 -23.77
C THR A 243 -2.53 -40.73 -24.04
N ALA A 244 -1.91 -41.64 -23.28
CA ALA A 244 -1.94 -43.08 -23.55
C ALA A 244 -3.38 -43.67 -23.52
N SER A 245 -4.24 -43.16 -22.65
CA SER A 245 -5.63 -43.63 -22.51
C SER A 245 -6.65 -42.67 -23.14
N LEU A 246 -6.21 -41.55 -23.70
CA LEU A 246 -7.10 -40.50 -24.23
C LEU A 246 -7.41 -40.73 -25.71
N GLY A 247 -8.64 -40.38 -26.11
CA GLY A 247 -9.02 -40.33 -27.53
C GLY A 247 -8.39 -39.13 -28.25
N LEU A 248 -8.44 -39.12 -29.58
CA LEU A 248 -8.02 -37.97 -30.36
C LEU A 248 -8.98 -36.79 -30.14
N GLY A 249 -8.45 -35.59 -29.97
CA GLY A 249 -9.26 -34.39 -29.77
C GLY A 249 -8.60 -33.32 -28.90
N LEU A 250 -9.32 -32.26 -28.64
CA LEU A 250 -8.95 -31.19 -27.71
C LEU A 250 -9.45 -31.56 -26.30
N PHE A 251 -8.59 -31.41 -25.31
CA PHE A 251 -8.90 -31.51 -23.88
C PHE A 251 -8.68 -30.13 -23.27
N GLU A 252 -9.65 -29.67 -22.50
CA GLU A 252 -9.59 -28.38 -21.82
C GLU A 252 -10.29 -28.48 -20.47
N GLU A 253 -9.59 -28.06 -19.40
CA GLU A 253 -10.06 -28.13 -18.01
C GLU A 253 -9.58 -26.90 -17.27
N THR A 254 -10.20 -26.60 -16.13
CA THR A 254 -9.89 -25.38 -15.37
C THR A 254 -9.59 -25.74 -13.91
N VAL A 255 -8.49 -25.18 -13.40
CA VAL A 255 -8.15 -25.11 -11.98
C VAL A 255 -8.39 -23.67 -11.51
N THR A 256 -9.07 -23.52 -10.38
CA THR A 256 -9.36 -22.20 -9.79
C THR A 256 -8.58 -22.05 -8.50
N LEU A 257 -7.81 -20.98 -8.39
CA LEU A 257 -7.19 -20.54 -7.14
C LEU A 257 -8.13 -19.52 -6.47
N MET A 258 -8.69 -19.89 -5.33
CA MET A 258 -9.42 -19.01 -4.43
C MET A 258 -8.45 -18.45 -3.39
N ALA A 259 -8.19 -17.17 -3.46
CA ALA A 259 -7.14 -16.51 -2.70
C ALA A 259 -7.70 -15.51 -1.69
N THR A 260 -6.97 -15.28 -0.60
CA THR A 260 -7.28 -14.30 0.44
C THR A 260 -6.03 -13.49 0.74
N GLY A 261 -6.18 -12.16 0.74
CA GLY A 261 -5.18 -11.21 1.23
C GLY A 261 -5.45 -10.86 2.69
N TYR A 262 -4.41 -10.77 3.52
CA TYR A 262 -4.55 -10.42 4.94
C TYR A 262 -3.27 -9.83 5.52
N ASN A 263 -3.39 -9.12 6.64
CA ASN A 263 -2.25 -8.53 7.34
C ASN A 263 -2.44 -8.49 8.86
N ALA A 264 -1.43 -7.97 9.57
CA ALA A 264 -1.40 -7.95 11.03
C ALA A 264 -2.40 -6.96 11.69
N SER A 265 -3.04 -6.07 10.93
CA SER A 265 -4.10 -5.18 11.46
C SER A 265 -5.42 -5.92 11.74
N GLY A 266 -5.52 -7.18 11.31
CA GLY A 266 -6.76 -7.96 11.31
C GLY A 266 -7.57 -7.83 10.00
N TYR A 267 -7.04 -7.10 9.02
CA TYR A 267 -7.60 -7.10 7.67
C TYR A 267 -7.51 -8.49 7.06
N SER A 268 -8.61 -8.93 6.42
CA SER A 268 -8.68 -10.18 5.67
C SER A 268 -9.80 -10.08 4.64
N GLU A 269 -9.48 -10.22 3.36
CA GLU A 269 -10.45 -10.12 2.26
C GLU A 269 -10.20 -11.17 1.19
N THR A 270 -11.29 -11.75 0.68
CA THR A 270 -11.25 -12.67 -0.45
C THR A 270 -10.95 -11.91 -1.73
N LEU A 271 -9.89 -12.32 -2.42
CA LEU A 271 -9.50 -11.75 -3.70
C LEU A 271 -10.32 -12.37 -4.85
N PRO A 272 -10.38 -11.72 -6.02
CA PRO A 272 -10.96 -12.33 -7.20
C PRO A 272 -10.28 -13.66 -7.53
N ASP A 273 -11.08 -14.67 -7.87
CA ASP A 273 -10.58 -15.99 -8.25
C ASP A 273 -9.62 -15.90 -9.43
N VAL A 274 -8.52 -16.64 -9.36
CA VAL A 274 -7.55 -16.78 -10.47
C VAL A 274 -7.73 -18.13 -11.14
N THR A 275 -8.03 -18.12 -12.43
CA THR A 275 -8.28 -19.31 -13.23
C THR A 275 -7.04 -19.74 -14.01
N LEU A 276 -6.73 -21.04 -13.99
CA LEU A 276 -5.73 -21.68 -14.84
C LEU A 276 -6.44 -22.66 -15.76
N THR A 277 -6.56 -22.34 -17.02
CA THR A 277 -7.04 -23.23 -18.07
C THR A 277 -5.92 -24.15 -18.51
N LEU A 278 -6.10 -25.45 -18.37
CA LEU A 278 -5.21 -26.50 -18.86
C LEU A 278 -5.70 -26.95 -20.22
N ARG A 279 -4.83 -26.97 -21.23
CA ARG A 279 -5.19 -27.26 -22.61
C ARG A 279 -4.16 -28.16 -23.26
N GLY A 280 -4.63 -29.16 -24.02
CA GLY A 280 -3.79 -30.02 -24.86
C GLY A 280 -4.60 -30.74 -25.92
N ARG A 281 -3.99 -31.01 -27.06
CA ARG A 281 -4.65 -31.71 -28.16
C ARG A 281 -3.95 -33.01 -28.50
N VAL A 282 -4.66 -34.13 -28.36
CA VAL A 282 -4.18 -35.44 -28.76
C VAL A 282 -4.35 -35.59 -30.27
N VAL A 283 -3.23 -35.89 -30.96
CA VAL A 283 -3.21 -36.12 -32.40
C VAL A 283 -2.73 -37.54 -32.69
N GLY A 284 -3.29 -38.14 -33.72
CA GLY A 284 -2.84 -39.46 -34.19
C GLY A 284 -1.52 -39.40 -34.92
N VAL A 285 -0.77 -40.49 -34.92
CA VAL A 285 0.35 -40.64 -35.83
C VAL A 285 -0.21 -40.52 -37.26
N THR A 286 0.16 -39.49 -38.01
CA THR A 286 -0.07 -39.47 -39.44
C THR A 286 0.72 -40.62 -40.02
N GLY A 287 0.02 -41.71 -40.44
CA GLY A 287 0.73 -42.79 -41.11
C GLY A 287 1.55 -42.21 -42.23
N VAL A 288 2.87 -42.36 -42.13
CA VAL A 288 3.76 -42.07 -43.25
C VAL A 288 3.22 -42.94 -44.39
N PRO A 289 2.79 -42.39 -45.55
CA PRO A 289 2.41 -43.21 -46.66
C PRO A 289 3.56 -44.17 -46.92
N GLU A 290 3.28 -45.50 -46.86
CA GLU A 290 4.31 -46.49 -47.09
C GLU A 290 5.09 -46.07 -48.36
N PRO A 291 6.42 -46.01 -48.27
CA PRO A 291 7.19 -45.52 -49.40
C PRO A 291 6.77 -46.33 -50.62
N ALA A 292 6.54 -45.64 -51.72
CA ALA A 292 6.23 -46.27 -53.03
C ALA A 292 7.15 -47.41 -53.40
N THR A 293 8.12 -47.74 -52.55
CA THR A 293 8.99 -48.90 -52.55
C THR A 293 8.21 -50.19 -52.60
N PHE A 294 7.12 -50.40 -51.90
CA PHE A 294 6.26 -51.59 -52.02
C PHE A 294 5.60 -51.67 -53.39
N ALA A 295 5.09 -50.57 -53.91
CA ALA A 295 4.53 -50.51 -55.24
C ALA A 295 5.61 -50.72 -56.30
N LEU A 296 6.80 -50.19 -56.08
CA LEU A 296 7.96 -50.38 -56.97
C LEU A 296 8.47 -51.83 -56.97
N VAL A 297 8.51 -52.48 -55.81
CA VAL A 297 8.88 -53.91 -55.69
C VAL A 297 7.85 -54.79 -56.36
N LEU A 298 6.56 -54.54 -56.14
CA LEU A 298 5.46 -55.27 -56.81
C LEU A 298 5.49 -55.04 -58.33
N ALA A 299 5.73 -53.83 -58.81
CA ALA A 299 5.87 -53.51 -60.21
C ALA A 299 7.13 -54.17 -60.82
N GLY A 300 8.23 -54.22 -60.07
CA GLY A 300 9.46 -54.92 -60.48
C GLY A 300 9.29 -56.42 -60.62
N VAL A 301 8.63 -57.08 -59.64
CA VAL A 301 8.33 -58.51 -59.65
C VAL A 301 7.32 -58.85 -60.78
N ALA A 302 6.28 -58.03 -60.97
CA ALA A 302 5.36 -58.18 -62.11
C ALA A 302 6.03 -57.98 -63.47
N GLY A 303 6.96 -57.03 -63.59
CA GLY A 303 7.76 -56.79 -64.77
C GLY A 303 8.72 -57.98 -65.09
N MET A 304 9.33 -58.56 -64.10
CA MET A 304 10.19 -59.77 -64.28
C MET A 304 9.37 -60.96 -64.69
N GLY A 305 8.20 -61.21 -64.09
CA GLY A 305 7.27 -62.27 -64.49
C GLY A 305 6.77 -62.11 -65.91
N TRP A 306 6.54 -60.87 -66.36
CA TRP A 306 6.14 -60.59 -67.72
C TRP A 306 7.25 -60.81 -68.74
N MET A 307 8.50 -60.47 -68.40
CA MET A 307 9.67 -60.74 -69.22
C MET A 307 9.98 -62.23 -69.35
N GLN A 308 9.81 -63.03 -68.31
CA GLN A 308 9.94 -64.48 -68.36
C GLN A 308 8.90 -65.12 -69.29
N ARG A 309 7.64 -64.69 -69.25
CA ARG A 309 6.57 -65.18 -70.14
C ARG A 309 6.84 -64.87 -71.58
N ARG A 310 7.50 -63.75 -71.91
CA ARG A 310 7.90 -63.44 -73.31
C ARG A 310 9.02 -64.29 -73.82
N ARG A 311 9.99 -64.68 -72.94
CA ARG A 311 11.09 -65.59 -73.35
C ARG A 311 10.64 -67.02 -73.64
N THR A 312 9.66 -67.51 -72.91
CA THR A 312 9.12 -68.91 -73.16
C THR A 312 8.23 -68.98 -74.42
N ARG A 313 7.68 -67.85 -74.92
CA ARG A 313 6.93 -67.80 -76.18
C ARG A 313 7.77 -67.60 -77.43
N ALA A 314 9.02 -67.22 -77.28
CA ALA A 314 9.95 -67.08 -78.43
C ALA A 314 10.82 -68.32 -78.69
N ALA A 315 10.66 -69.41 -77.88
CA ALA A 315 11.39 -70.69 -77.97
C ALA A 315 10.47 -71.86 -78.34
N ALA A 316 9.21 -71.63 -78.76
CA ALA A 316 8.29 -72.55 -79.37
C ALA A 316 7.96 -72.02 -80.77
#